data_77e53143eab2c271127604635b898974
#
_entry.id   77e53143eab2c271127604635b898974
#
_cell.length_a   1.000
_cell.length_b   1.000
_cell.length_c   1.000
_cell.angle_alpha   90.00
_cell.angle_beta   90.00
_cell.angle_gamma   90.00
#
_symmetry.space_group_name_H-M   'P 1'
#
loop_
_entity.id
_entity.type
_entity.pdbx_description
1 polymer ?
#
loop_
_entity_poly.entity_id
_entity_poly.type
_entity_poly.pdbx_seq_one_letter_code
_entity_poly.pdbx_strand_id
1 'polypeptide(L)'
;MKKAKRAKGFVETFMNGVFFVAGMTAIFCVLLITVYMFVAGLPAIRQIGLKDFLLGQVWASTAAEPKYGILPFILTSFFGTLGAVILGVPVGLLTSVFLSKMAPARLGKLVSSAVELLAGIPSVVYGLIGMTVLVPLVASIFNLPSGACLLSAILVLMVMILPSIVSVSVTALN
;
A
#
# COMPACT_ATOMS: atom_id res chain seq x y z
N MET A 1 29.92 -35.86 19.60
CA MET A 1 29.01 -34.79 20.02
C MET A 1 29.66 -33.39 20.10
N LYS A 2 30.94 -33.22 20.52
CA LYS A 2 31.61 -31.89 20.60
C LYS A 2 31.86 -31.19 19.24
N LYS A 3 32.15 -31.92 18.15
CA LYS A 3 32.37 -31.33 16.80
C LYS A 3 31.10 -30.72 16.21
N ALA A 4 29.93 -31.34 16.40
CA ALA A 4 28.65 -30.82 15.89
C ALA A 4 28.24 -29.51 16.60
N LYS A 5 28.50 -29.38 17.90
CA LYS A 5 28.25 -28.12 18.66
C LYS A 5 29.15 -26.97 18.19
N ARG A 6 30.41 -27.24 17.85
CA ARG A 6 31.34 -26.21 17.34
C ARG A 6 30.97 -25.73 15.93
N ALA A 7 30.57 -26.64 15.05
CA ALA A 7 30.10 -26.30 13.70
C ALA A 7 28.82 -25.46 13.75
N LYS A 8 27.89 -25.78 14.67
CA LYS A 8 26.64 -25.04 14.89
C LYS A 8 26.91 -23.60 15.37
N GLY A 9 27.84 -23.43 16.32
CA GLY A 9 28.21 -22.10 16.80
C GLY A 9 28.92 -21.23 15.74
N PHE A 10 29.73 -21.84 14.86
CA PHE A 10 30.38 -21.12 13.76
C PHE A 10 29.34 -20.63 12.72
N VAL A 11 28.40 -21.49 12.33
CA VAL A 11 27.32 -21.11 11.41
C VAL A 11 26.44 -20.03 12.01
N GLU A 12 26.08 -20.13 13.29
CA GLU A 12 25.30 -19.10 14.01
C GLU A 12 26.02 -17.74 14.01
N THR A 13 27.29 -17.71 14.36
CA THR A 13 28.09 -16.47 14.39
C THR A 13 28.23 -15.88 12.98
N PHE A 14 28.46 -16.70 11.97
CA PHE A 14 28.54 -16.27 10.59
C PHE A 14 27.21 -15.67 10.09
N MET A 15 26.09 -16.37 10.36
CA MET A 15 24.74 -15.90 9.98
C MET A 15 24.38 -14.61 10.69
N ASN A 16 24.72 -14.47 11.98
CA ASN A 16 24.50 -13.22 12.72
C ASN A 16 25.30 -12.07 12.09
N GLY A 17 26.53 -12.31 11.65
CA GLY A 17 27.34 -11.34 10.91
C GLY A 17 26.68 -10.92 9.60
N VAL A 18 26.17 -11.89 8.83
CA VAL A 18 25.48 -11.63 7.56
C VAL A 18 24.21 -10.80 7.80
N PHE A 19 23.38 -11.17 8.79
CA PHE A 19 22.18 -10.42 9.11
C PHE A 19 22.50 -9.02 9.63
N PHE A 20 23.54 -8.85 10.43
CA PHE A 20 23.99 -7.54 10.89
C PHE A 20 24.41 -6.64 9.73
N VAL A 21 25.25 -7.15 8.80
CA VAL A 21 25.67 -6.41 7.61
C VAL A 21 24.47 -6.07 6.71
N ALA A 22 23.57 -7.02 6.48
CA ALA A 22 22.37 -6.78 5.68
C ALA A 22 21.47 -5.70 6.33
N GLY A 23 21.27 -5.76 7.64
CA GLY A 23 20.50 -4.75 8.39
C GLY A 23 21.15 -3.36 8.33
N MET A 24 22.47 -3.27 8.54
CA MET A 24 23.22 -2.02 8.42
C MET A 24 23.15 -1.44 7.00
N THR A 25 23.26 -2.31 5.98
CA THR A 25 23.13 -1.90 4.58
C THR A 25 21.74 -1.34 4.29
N ALA A 26 20.68 -1.98 4.78
CA ALA A 26 19.31 -1.50 4.61
C ALA A 26 19.12 -0.11 5.25
N ILE A 27 19.59 0.07 6.50
CA ILE A 27 19.54 1.37 7.19
C ILE A 27 20.32 2.44 6.40
N PHE A 28 21.52 2.11 5.93
CA PHE A 28 22.35 3.03 5.15
C PHE A 28 21.66 3.44 3.85
N CYS A 29 21.07 2.49 3.11
CA CYS A 29 20.33 2.78 1.87
C CYS A 29 19.13 3.72 2.14
N VAL A 30 18.36 3.47 3.21
CA VAL A 30 17.23 4.34 3.58
C VAL A 30 17.70 5.75 3.93
N LEU A 31 18.76 5.87 4.72
CA LEU A 31 19.36 7.17 5.05
C LEU A 31 19.87 7.90 3.81
N LEU A 32 20.56 7.20 2.91
CA LEU A 32 21.07 7.75 1.67
C LEU A 32 19.95 8.29 0.78
N ILE A 33 18.88 7.51 0.59
CA ILE A 33 17.70 7.95 -0.16
C ILE A 33 17.07 9.16 0.49
N THR A 34 16.90 9.15 1.81
CA THR A 34 16.32 10.26 2.56
C THR A 34 17.13 11.54 2.38
N VAL A 35 18.45 11.47 2.59
CA VAL A 35 19.34 12.62 2.41
C VAL A 35 19.31 13.12 0.98
N TYR A 36 19.38 12.22 0.00
CA TYR A 36 19.29 12.57 -1.42
C TYR A 36 17.99 13.32 -1.75
N MET A 37 16.85 12.81 -1.27
CA MET A 37 15.54 13.44 -1.50
C MET A 37 15.49 14.87 -0.92
N PHE A 38 16.04 15.08 0.28
CA PHE A 38 16.09 16.41 0.87
C PHE A 38 17.04 17.36 0.11
N VAL A 39 18.23 16.88 -0.25
CA VAL A 39 19.23 17.69 -0.96
C VAL A 39 18.74 18.08 -2.35
N ALA A 40 18.07 17.17 -3.06
CA ALA A 40 17.55 17.43 -4.40
C ALA A 40 16.20 18.19 -4.37
N GLY A 41 15.30 17.86 -3.42
CA GLY A 41 13.96 18.42 -3.39
C GLY A 41 13.86 19.80 -2.76
N LEU A 42 14.63 20.09 -1.71
CA LEU A 42 14.52 21.35 -0.96
C LEU A 42 14.84 22.60 -1.81
N PRO A 43 15.88 22.61 -2.67
CA PRO A 43 16.13 23.74 -3.57
C PRO A 43 14.98 23.98 -4.55
N ALA A 44 14.37 22.93 -5.09
CA ALA A 44 13.23 23.05 -6.00
C ALA A 44 12.02 23.68 -5.29
N ILE A 45 11.68 23.22 -4.08
CA ILE A 45 10.60 23.79 -3.28
C ILE A 45 10.87 25.27 -2.93
N ARG A 46 12.12 25.64 -2.66
CA ARG A 46 12.50 27.03 -2.39
C ARG A 46 12.33 27.93 -3.62
N GLN A 47 12.60 27.43 -4.82
CA GLN A 47 12.43 28.17 -6.07
C GLN A 47 10.95 28.36 -6.43
N ILE A 48 10.12 27.34 -6.23
CA ILE A 48 8.68 27.36 -6.49
C ILE A 48 7.95 28.23 -5.45
N GLY A 49 8.43 28.23 -4.20
CA GLY A 49 7.74 28.78 -3.05
C GLY A 49 6.87 27.73 -2.35
N LEU A 50 7.02 27.62 -1.04
CA LEU A 50 6.33 26.61 -0.24
C LEU A 50 4.80 26.70 -0.34
N LYS A 51 4.26 27.92 -0.41
CA LYS A 51 2.82 28.17 -0.53
C LYS A 51 2.29 27.69 -1.88
N ASP A 52 2.95 28.06 -2.97
CA ASP A 52 2.53 27.68 -4.32
C ASP A 52 2.74 26.20 -4.57
N PHE A 53 3.74 25.59 -3.97
CA PHE A 53 3.93 24.15 -3.98
C PHE A 53 2.82 23.40 -3.25
N LEU A 54 2.50 23.74 -2.00
CA LEU A 54 1.53 23.03 -1.20
C LEU A 54 0.08 23.31 -1.55
N LEU A 55 -0.26 24.57 -1.87
CA LEU A 55 -1.62 25.04 -2.11
C LEU A 55 -1.93 25.27 -3.59
N GLY A 56 -0.94 25.13 -4.47
CA GLY A 56 -1.17 25.21 -5.90
C GLY A 56 -2.11 24.11 -6.39
N GLN A 57 -3.07 24.48 -7.22
CA GLN A 57 -4.14 23.59 -7.70
C GLN A 57 -3.81 22.92 -9.04
N VAL A 58 -2.71 23.27 -9.67
CA VAL A 58 -2.34 22.76 -10.99
C VAL A 58 -0.95 22.14 -10.93
N TRP A 59 -0.87 20.92 -11.42
CA TRP A 59 0.39 20.23 -11.72
C TRP A 59 0.55 20.13 -13.23
N ALA A 60 1.49 20.87 -13.79
CA ALA A 60 1.79 20.91 -15.22
C ALA A 60 3.30 21.14 -15.44
N SER A 61 4.10 20.11 -15.13
CA SER A 61 5.57 20.19 -15.19
C SER A 61 6.13 20.34 -16.61
N THR A 62 5.35 19.95 -17.63
CA THR A 62 5.75 19.97 -19.06
C THR A 62 5.09 21.12 -19.86
N ALA A 63 4.33 21.99 -19.20
CA ALA A 63 3.72 23.15 -19.87
C ALA A 63 4.76 24.23 -20.20
N ALA A 64 4.41 25.15 -21.08
CA ALA A 64 5.25 26.29 -21.42
C ALA A 64 5.60 27.15 -20.19
N GLU A 65 4.64 27.27 -19.25
CA GLU A 65 4.85 27.80 -17.89
C GLU A 65 4.65 26.65 -16.90
N PRO A 66 5.73 26.03 -16.37
CA PRO A 66 5.62 24.91 -15.47
C PRO A 66 4.95 25.29 -14.15
N LYS A 67 3.98 24.47 -13.70
CA LYS A 67 3.30 24.62 -12.40
C LYS A 67 3.46 23.33 -11.60
N TYR A 68 3.74 23.46 -10.30
CA TYR A 68 4.09 22.35 -9.41
C TYR A 68 3.22 22.31 -8.15
N GLY A 69 1.94 22.63 -8.28
CA GLY A 69 0.99 22.58 -7.16
C GLY A 69 0.59 21.15 -6.83
N ILE A 70 0.81 20.71 -5.58
CA ILE A 70 0.51 19.33 -5.13
C ILE A 70 -0.82 19.20 -4.38
N LEU A 71 -1.57 20.27 -4.19
CA LEU A 71 -2.85 20.23 -3.48
C LEU A 71 -3.83 19.17 -4.03
N PRO A 72 -3.99 19.00 -5.37
CA PRO A 72 -4.87 17.95 -5.90
C PRO A 72 -4.43 16.54 -5.48
N PHE A 73 -3.13 16.26 -5.42
CA PHE A 73 -2.61 14.95 -4.99
C PHE A 73 -2.88 14.71 -3.50
N ILE A 74 -2.71 15.75 -2.65
CA ILE A 74 -3.01 15.65 -1.22
C ILE A 74 -4.49 15.34 -1.01
N LEU A 75 -5.37 16.11 -1.66
CA LEU A 75 -6.82 15.91 -1.55
C LEU A 75 -7.25 14.55 -2.08
N THR A 76 -6.75 14.13 -3.22
CA THR A 76 -7.06 12.83 -3.81
C THR A 76 -6.61 11.69 -2.91
N SER A 77 -5.42 11.77 -2.32
CA SER A 77 -4.92 10.78 -1.36
C SER A 77 -5.79 10.73 -0.11
N PHE A 78 -6.17 11.88 0.44
CA PHE A 78 -7.00 11.96 1.64
C PHE A 78 -8.39 11.38 1.41
N PHE A 79 -9.11 11.87 0.39
CA PHE A 79 -10.46 11.40 0.07
C PHE A 79 -10.46 9.96 -0.46
N GLY A 80 -9.43 9.55 -1.21
CA GLY A 80 -9.27 8.18 -1.67
C GLY A 80 -9.12 7.19 -0.52
N THR A 81 -8.24 7.51 0.44
CA THR A 81 -8.05 6.69 1.65
C THR A 81 -9.29 6.67 2.52
N LEU A 82 -9.90 7.83 2.77
CA LEU A 82 -11.14 7.93 3.56
C LEU A 82 -12.27 7.10 2.95
N GLY A 83 -12.48 7.22 1.64
CA GLY A 83 -13.49 6.43 0.92
C GLY A 83 -13.21 4.92 0.99
N ALA A 84 -11.95 4.51 0.81
CA ALA A 84 -11.56 3.10 0.92
C ALA A 84 -11.79 2.54 2.34
N VAL A 85 -11.50 3.33 3.37
CA VAL A 85 -11.73 2.95 4.79
C VAL A 85 -13.24 2.86 5.09
N ILE A 86 -14.03 3.86 4.68
CA ILE A 86 -15.48 3.88 4.91
C ILE A 86 -16.16 2.67 4.27
N LEU A 87 -15.73 2.24 3.09
CA LEU A 87 -16.29 1.07 2.42
C LEU A 87 -15.64 -0.24 2.88
N GLY A 88 -14.33 -0.27 3.06
CA GLY A 88 -13.57 -1.48 3.34
C GLY A 88 -13.71 -1.97 4.77
N VAL A 89 -13.74 -1.06 5.76
CA VAL A 89 -13.84 -1.46 7.18
C VAL A 89 -15.15 -2.19 7.48
N PRO A 90 -16.34 -1.67 7.11
CA PRO A 90 -17.58 -2.39 7.35
C PRO A 90 -17.61 -3.77 6.68
N VAL A 91 -17.19 -3.86 5.42
CA VAL A 91 -17.16 -5.14 4.68
C VAL A 91 -16.17 -6.11 5.33
N GLY A 92 -14.97 -5.64 5.68
CA GLY A 92 -13.95 -6.48 6.34
C GLY A 92 -14.38 -6.97 7.71
N LEU A 93 -14.99 -6.11 8.53
CA LEU A 93 -15.50 -6.48 9.86
C LEU A 93 -16.67 -7.49 9.76
N LEU A 94 -17.64 -7.23 8.89
CA LEU A 94 -18.75 -8.17 8.67
C LEU A 94 -18.24 -9.54 8.20
N THR A 95 -17.28 -9.55 7.27
CA THR A 95 -16.63 -10.78 6.82
C THR A 95 -15.93 -11.50 7.99
N SER A 96 -15.25 -10.77 8.85
CA SER A 96 -14.53 -11.33 9.99
C SER A 96 -15.48 -11.94 11.04
N VAL A 97 -16.57 -11.24 11.36
CA VAL A 97 -17.61 -11.73 12.26
C VAL A 97 -18.26 -13.00 11.68
N PHE A 98 -18.60 -12.99 10.41
CA PHE A 98 -19.13 -14.16 9.72
C PHE A 98 -18.16 -15.35 9.82
N LEU A 99 -16.87 -15.15 9.52
CA LEU A 99 -15.85 -16.20 9.56
C LEU A 99 -15.64 -16.76 10.97
N SER A 100 -15.62 -15.90 11.99
CA SER A 100 -15.32 -16.31 13.38
C SER A 100 -16.51 -16.92 14.10
N LYS A 101 -17.74 -16.50 13.78
CA LYS A 101 -18.92 -16.88 14.59
C LYS A 101 -19.97 -17.70 13.84
N MET A 102 -20.05 -17.61 12.51
CA MET A 102 -21.16 -18.18 11.74
C MET A 102 -20.71 -19.20 10.69
N ALA A 103 -19.51 -19.09 10.16
CA ALA A 103 -19.05 -19.93 9.05
C ALA A 103 -18.82 -21.38 9.48
N PRO A 104 -19.33 -22.38 8.74
CA PRO A 104 -18.97 -23.76 8.98
C PRO A 104 -17.46 -23.94 8.73
N ALA A 105 -16.83 -24.86 9.48
CA ALA A 105 -15.37 -25.03 9.51
C ALA A 105 -14.70 -25.17 8.11
N ARG A 106 -15.40 -25.80 7.16
CA ARG A 106 -14.89 -25.95 5.78
C ARG A 106 -14.87 -24.62 5.02
N LEU A 107 -15.97 -23.86 5.12
CA LEU A 107 -16.09 -22.56 4.46
C LEU A 107 -15.14 -21.54 5.09
N GLY A 108 -15.05 -21.54 6.43
CA GLY A 108 -14.11 -20.67 7.15
C GLY A 108 -12.67 -20.88 6.69
N LYS A 109 -12.19 -22.13 6.59
CA LYS A 109 -10.85 -22.44 6.08
C LYS A 109 -10.65 -21.98 4.64
N LEU A 110 -11.61 -22.20 3.75
CA LEU A 110 -11.50 -21.80 2.34
C LEU A 110 -11.38 -20.29 2.20
N VAL A 111 -12.24 -19.52 2.89
CA VAL A 111 -12.24 -18.06 2.82
C VAL A 111 -10.99 -17.47 3.48
N SER A 112 -10.57 -18.02 4.64
CA SER A 112 -9.30 -17.59 5.28
C SER A 112 -8.11 -17.82 4.36
N SER A 113 -8.02 -18.99 3.70
CA SER A 113 -6.94 -19.23 2.73
C SER A 113 -7.00 -18.28 1.53
N ALA A 114 -8.20 -17.95 1.03
CA ALA A 114 -8.36 -16.97 -0.04
C ALA A 114 -7.91 -15.56 0.39
N VAL A 115 -8.24 -15.15 1.61
CA VAL A 115 -7.81 -13.87 2.20
C VAL A 115 -6.29 -13.82 2.35
N GLU A 116 -5.66 -14.91 2.82
CA GLU A 116 -4.20 -15.01 2.93
C GLU A 116 -3.51 -14.92 1.57
N LEU A 117 -4.06 -15.58 0.54
CA LEU A 117 -3.57 -15.49 -0.83
C LEU A 117 -3.68 -14.06 -1.36
N LEU A 118 -4.80 -13.38 -1.13
CA LEU A 118 -4.98 -11.98 -1.50
C LEU A 118 -3.95 -11.09 -0.79
N ALA A 119 -3.69 -11.31 0.49
CA ALA A 119 -2.67 -10.57 1.24
C ALA A 119 -1.25 -10.73 0.66
N GLY A 120 -0.98 -11.84 -0.01
CA GLY A 120 0.30 -12.12 -0.67
C GLY A 120 0.49 -11.45 -2.03
N ILE A 121 -0.57 -10.87 -2.62
CA ILE A 121 -0.49 -10.22 -3.92
C ILE A 121 0.18 -8.85 -3.78
N PRO A 122 1.26 -8.54 -4.54
CA PRO A 122 1.87 -7.22 -4.54
C PRO A 122 0.88 -6.12 -4.95
N SER A 123 0.93 -4.96 -4.30
CA SER A 123 0.03 -3.82 -4.57
C SER A 123 0.03 -3.36 -6.03
N VAL A 124 1.16 -3.50 -6.73
CA VAL A 124 1.29 -3.17 -8.16
C VAL A 124 0.34 -4.02 -9.02
N VAL A 125 0.11 -5.29 -8.65
CA VAL A 125 -0.81 -6.18 -9.38
C VAL A 125 -2.26 -5.72 -9.20
N TYR A 126 -2.64 -5.30 -7.98
CA TYR A 126 -3.96 -4.69 -7.75
C TYR A 126 -4.14 -3.41 -8.58
N GLY A 127 -3.11 -2.55 -8.66
CA GLY A 127 -3.12 -1.36 -9.50
C GLY A 127 -3.30 -1.70 -10.99
N LEU A 128 -2.59 -2.73 -11.48
CA LEU A 128 -2.71 -3.19 -12.86
C LEU A 128 -4.12 -3.71 -13.17
N ILE A 129 -4.68 -4.56 -12.31
CA ILE A 129 -6.06 -5.06 -12.45
C ILE A 129 -7.06 -3.89 -12.38
N GLY A 130 -6.83 -2.95 -11.47
CA GLY A 130 -7.63 -1.73 -11.38
C GLY A 130 -7.67 -0.95 -12.69
N MET A 131 -6.52 -0.72 -13.29
CA MET A 131 -6.40 0.01 -14.56
C MET A 131 -6.99 -0.76 -15.75
N THR A 132 -6.80 -2.07 -15.82
CA THR A 132 -7.20 -2.88 -17.00
C THR A 132 -8.63 -3.36 -16.93
N VAL A 133 -9.18 -3.58 -15.75
CA VAL A 133 -10.54 -4.13 -15.57
C VAL A 133 -11.48 -3.12 -14.94
N LEU A 134 -11.10 -2.53 -13.80
CA LEU A 134 -12.03 -1.72 -12.99
C LEU A 134 -12.28 -0.34 -13.60
N VAL A 135 -11.24 0.30 -14.15
CA VAL A 135 -11.38 1.59 -14.83
C VAL A 135 -12.31 1.51 -16.05
N PRO A 136 -12.16 0.55 -16.99
CA PRO A 136 -13.11 0.38 -18.08
C PRO A 136 -14.53 0.02 -17.61
N LEU A 137 -14.64 -0.78 -16.55
CA LEU A 137 -15.94 -1.15 -15.98
C LEU A 137 -16.67 0.07 -15.41
N VAL A 138 -15.99 0.91 -14.65
CA VAL A 138 -16.56 2.16 -14.13
C VAL A 138 -16.95 3.11 -15.25
N ALA A 139 -16.10 3.25 -16.29
CA ALA A 139 -16.44 4.05 -17.47
C ALA A 139 -17.74 3.57 -18.14
N SER A 140 -17.90 2.25 -18.31
CA SER A 140 -19.08 1.67 -18.98
C SER A 140 -20.36 1.79 -18.11
N ILE A 141 -20.27 1.55 -16.80
CA ILE A 141 -21.43 1.62 -15.90
C ILE A 141 -21.97 3.06 -15.78
N PHE A 142 -21.07 4.03 -15.68
CA PHE A 142 -21.45 5.44 -15.47
C PHE A 142 -21.46 6.26 -16.77
N ASN A 143 -21.27 5.62 -17.94
CA ASN A 143 -21.18 6.27 -19.25
C ASN A 143 -20.19 7.46 -19.26
N LEU A 144 -19.01 7.27 -18.64
CA LEU A 144 -17.98 8.30 -18.55
C LEU A 144 -16.99 8.20 -19.72
N PRO A 145 -16.43 9.31 -20.19
CA PRO A 145 -15.36 9.31 -21.19
C PRO A 145 -14.11 8.55 -20.72
N SER A 146 -13.87 8.53 -19.40
CA SER A 146 -12.80 7.79 -18.76
C SER A 146 -13.26 7.35 -17.37
N GLY A 147 -12.98 6.11 -17.01
CA GLY A 147 -13.20 5.57 -15.67
C GLY A 147 -12.02 5.79 -14.71
N ALA A 148 -10.94 6.47 -15.16
CA ALA A 148 -9.81 6.83 -14.31
C ALA A 148 -10.20 8.00 -13.39
N CYS A 149 -10.96 7.69 -12.35
CA CYS A 149 -11.53 8.64 -11.40
C CYS A 149 -11.29 8.21 -9.95
N LEU A 150 -11.61 9.09 -9.01
CA LEU A 150 -11.45 8.83 -7.58
C LEU A 150 -12.21 7.58 -7.11
N LEU A 151 -13.40 7.32 -7.68
CA LEU A 151 -14.19 6.12 -7.36
C LEU A 151 -13.42 4.83 -7.69
N SER A 152 -12.82 4.75 -8.88
CA SER A 152 -11.99 3.59 -9.27
C SER A 152 -10.81 3.39 -8.32
N ALA A 153 -10.14 4.47 -7.90
CA ALA A 153 -9.07 4.41 -6.93
C ALA A 153 -9.56 3.92 -5.56
N ILE A 154 -10.70 4.42 -5.08
CA ILE A 154 -11.33 3.99 -3.82
C ILE A 154 -11.62 2.49 -3.84
N LEU A 155 -12.19 1.97 -4.92
CA LEU A 155 -12.54 0.56 -5.04
C LEU A 155 -11.30 -0.35 -5.06
N VAL A 156 -10.23 0.04 -5.76
CA VAL A 156 -8.96 -0.70 -5.73
C VAL A 156 -8.37 -0.70 -4.33
N LEU A 157 -8.28 0.47 -3.69
CA LEU A 157 -7.75 0.60 -2.33
C LEU A 157 -8.59 -0.19 -1.32
N MET A 158 -9.92 -0.18 -1.44
CA MET A 158 -10.82 -0.98 -0.62
C MET A 158 -10.46 -2.46 -0.70
N VAL A 159 -10.32 -3.01 -1.91
CA VAL A 159 -9.95 -4.43 -2.10
C VAL A 159 -8.57 -4.72 -1.50
N MET A 160 -7.62 -3.81 -1.64
CA MET A 160 -6.26 -3.97 -1.08
C MET A 160 -6.23 -4.02 0.45
N ILE A 161 -7.08 -3.25 1.15
CA ILE A 161 -7.09 -3.22 2.62
C ILE A 161 -7.91 -4.37 3.25
N LEU A 162 -8.84 -4.99 2.49
CA LEU A 162 -9.71 -6.05 3.00
C LEU A 162 -8.95 -7.21 3.64
N PRO A 163 -7.90 -7.79 3.03
CA PRO A 163 -7.18 -8.91 3.63
C PRO A 163 -6.60 -8.58 5.01
N SER A 164 -6.03 -7.40 5.16
CA SER A 164 -5.44 -6.95 6.43
C SER A 164 -6.52 -6.76 7.50
N ILE A 165 -7.64 -6.13 7.15
CA ILE A 165 -8.76 -5.93 8.10
C ILE A 165 -9.33 -7.28 8.53
N VAL A 166 -9.59 -8.18 7.59
CA VAL A 166 -10.16 -9.50 7.88
C VAL A 166 -9.21 -10.31 8.77
N SER A 167 -7.93 -10.40 8.41
CA SER A 167 -6.93 -11.18 9.16
C SER A 167 -6.79 -10.70 10.61
N VAL A 168 -6.62 -9.39 10.82
CA VAL A 168 -6.49 -8.81 12.17
C VAL A 168 -7.77 -8.99 12.97
N SER A 169 -8.93 -8.75 12.35
CA SER A 169 -10.22 -8.84 13.03
C SER A 169 -10.59 -10.28 13.39
N VAL A 170 -10.34 -11.26 12.52
CA VAL A 170 -10.55 -12.70 12.83
C VAL A 170 -9.68 -13.12 14.00
N THR A 171 -8.40 -12.68 14.02
CA THR A 171 -7.50 -13.00 15.14
C THR A 171 -7.97 -12.37 16.46
N ALA A 172 -8.54 -11.19 16.42
CA ALA A 172 -9.06 -10.52 17.62
C ALA A 172 -10.41 -11.10 18.12
N LEU A 173 -11.19 -11.75 17.25
CA LEU A 173 -12.50 -12.34 17.57
C LEU A 173 -12.44 -13.80 18.05
N ASN A 174 -11.32 -14.49 17.86
CA ASN A 174 -11.05 -15.87 18.29
C ASN A 174 -10.30 -15.91 19.60
#